data_c718201d782dff8f2e94484c2e50d629
#
_entry.id   c718201d782dff8f2e94484c2e50d629
#
_cell.length_a   1.000
_cell.length_b   1.000
_cell.length_c   1.000
_cell.angle_alpha   90.00
_cell.angle_beta   90.00
_cell.angle_gamma   90.00
#
_symmetry.space_group_name_H-M   'P 1'
#
loop_
_entity.id
_entity.type
_entity.pdbx_description
1 polymer ?
#
loop_
_entity_poly.entity_id
_entity_poly.type
_entity_poly.pdbx_seq_one_letter_code
_entity_poly.pdbx_strand_id
1 'polypeptide(L)'
;EEVASLKAVQDLAVGAQTKLNSIESPSHFVKMKVAVVKGENNNTGYGEVTVDANIPDLVYEEYVSDSRRVYRDFYGKDGGVLRDCFKYGNHSLITRSVYDLKIPGFDHREFVWKVIWKRLSAEETIVVYKPLVDLDPSWHFAITEGVVRASSWTFVRFQKLPDLAGGIPQTRMT
;
A
#
# COMPACT_ATOMS: atom_id res chain seq x y z
N GLU A 1 -13.56 -15.13 -3.47
CA GLU A 1 -12.87 -14.23 -4.42
C GLU A 1 -11.74 -13.44 -3.71
N GLU A 2 -12.02 -12.78 -2.59
CA GLU A 2 -11.02 -12.00 -1.83
C GLU A 2 -9.86 -12.85 -1.31
N VAL A 3 -10.13 -14.05 -0.82
CA VAL A 3 -9.10 -14.99 -0.34
C VAL A 3 -8.20 -15.48 -1.46
N ALA A 4 -8.74 -15.73 -2.67
CA ALA A 4 -7.95 -16.12 -3.83
C ALA A 4 -7.03 -14.98 -4.31
N SER A 5 -7.54 -13.73 -4.29
CA SER A 5 -6.74 -12.55 -4.62
C SER A 5 -5.60 -12.33 -3.61
N LEU A 6 -5.88 -12.52 -2.31
CA LEU A 6 -4.87 -12.43 -1.25
C LEU A 6 -3.77 -13.48 -1.43
N LYS A 7 -4.14 -14.73 -1.77
CA LYS A 7 -3.19 -15.80 -2.02
C LYS A 7 -2.32 -15.52 -3.25
N ALA A 8 -2.91 -15.04 -4.35
CA ALA A 8 -2.15 -14.69 -5.55
C ALA A 8 -1.12 -13.57 -5.28
N VAL A 9 -1.48 -12.55 -4.49
CA VAL A 9 -0.54 -11.48 -4.11
C VAL A 9 0.55 -12.00 -3.17
N GLN A 10 0.21 -12.90 -2.25
CA GLN A 10 1.17 -13.52 -1.37
C GLN A 10 2.16 -14.41 -2.15
N ASP A 11 1.68 -15.17 -3.13
CA ASP A 11 2.52 -16.00 -4.00
C ASP A 11 3.44 -15.15 -4.89
N LEU A 12 2.96 -14.00 -5.39
CA LEU A 12 3.78 -13.02 -6.12
C LEU A 12 4.87 -12.41 -5.20
N ALA A 13 4.52 -12.03 -4.00
CA ALA A 13 5.49 -11.47 -3.04
C ALA A 13 6.57 -12.49 -2.65
N VAL A 14 6.21 -13.75 -2.44
CA VAL A 14 7.13 -14.86 -2.14
C VAL A 14 8.00 -15.18 -3.37
N GLY A 15 7.42 -15.24 -4.56
CA GLY A 15 8.16 -15.49 -5.81
C GLY A 15 9.15 -14.37 -6.15
N ALA A 16 8.83 -13.12 -5.85
CA ALA A 16 9.70 -11.97 -6.06
C ALA A 16 10.88 -11.90 -5.07
N GLN A 17 10.73 -12.42 -3.85
CA GLN A 17 11.76 -12.36 -2.80
C GLN A 17 13.10 -13.03 -3.20
N THR A 18 13.08 -14.00 -4.10
CA THR A 18 14.29 -14.74 -4.50
C THR A 18 15.23 -13.98 -5.43
N LYS A 19 14.79 -12.83 -5.99
CA LYS A 19 15.57 -12.05 -6.98
C LYS A 19 15.68 -10.57 -6.63
N LEU A 20 15.41 -10.19 -5.38
CA LEU A 20 15.42 -8.80 -4.95
C LEU A 20 16.85 -8.30 -4.71
N ASN A 21 17.24 -7.22 -5.38
CA ASN A 21 18.50 -6.51 -5.14
C ASN A 21 18.30 -5.43 -4.09
N SER A 22 19.20 -5.35 -3.10
CA SER A 22 19.18 -4.27 -2.12
C SER A 22 19.49 -2.95 -2.80
N ILE A 23 18.71 -1.92 -2.42
CA ILE A 23 18.92 -0.53 -2.84
C ILE A 23 19.14 0.34 -1.61
N GLU A 24 19.77 1.49 -1.81
CA GLU A 24 19.95 2.47 -0.75
C GLU A 24 18.58 3.02 -0.32
N SER A 25 18.36 3.05 0.99
CA SER A 25 17.17 3.63 1.58
C SER A 25 17.45 5.06 2.06
N PRO A 26 16.51 6.00 1.87
CA PRO A 26 16.63 7.35 2.42
C PRO A 26 16.59 7.36 3.97
N SER A 27 16.21 6.25 4.58
CA SER A 27 16.17 6.07 6.03
C SER A 27 16.91 4.81 6.45
N HIS A 28 17.82 4.94 7.43
CA HIS A 28 18.55 3.80 7.99
C HIS A 28 17.66 2.80 8.75
N PHE A 29 16.42 3.19 9.09
CA PHE A 29 15.44 2.30 9.71
C PHE A 29 14.73 1.39 8.71
N VAL A 30 14.75 1.74 7.43
CA VAL A 30 14.01 1.03 6.38
C VAL A 30 14.97 0.28 5.49
N LYS A 31 14.79 -1.05 5.39
CA LYS A 31 15.50 -1.86 4.40
C LYS A 31 14.68 -1.88 3.11
N MET A 32 15.31 -1.59 1.98
CA MET A 32 14.65 -1.56 0.68
C MET A 32 15.32 -2.51 -0.31
N LYS A 33 14.49 -3.15 -1.13
CA LYS A 33 14.95 -4.02 -2.22
C LYS A 33 14.06 -3.80 -3.45
N VAL A 34 14.60 -4.08 -4.62
CA VAL A 34 13.86 -4.03 -5.88
C VAL A 34 14.19 -5.25 -6.74
N ALA A 35 13.20 -5.76 -7.42
CA ALA A 35 13.37 -6.73 -8.51
C ALA A 35 12.84 -6.13 -9.80
N VAL A 36 13.65 -6.27 -10.85
CA VAL A 36 13.21 -6.02 -12.22
C VAL A 36 12.87 -7.38 -12.82
N VAL A 37 11.59 -7.58 -13.14
CA VAL A 37 11.15 -8.83 -13.76
C VAL A 37 11.40 -8.71 -15.26
N LYS A 38 12.31 -9.55 -15.76
CA LYS A 38 12.71 -9.54 -17.19
C LYS A 38 11.50 -9.86 -18.07
N GLY A 39 11.16 -8.93 -18.97
CA GLY A 39 10.01 -9.06 -19.88
C GLY A 39 8.70 -8.46 -19.36
N GLU A 40 8.68 -7.91 -18.14
CA GLU A 40 7.59 -7.12 -17.62
C GLU A 40 7.97 -5.65 -17.53
N ASN A 41 7.01 -4.77 -17.79
CA ASN A 41 7.21 -3.31 -17.64
C ASN A 41 7.10 -2.84 -16.17
N ASN A 42 6.89 -3.77 -15.25
CA ASN A 42 6.64 -3.47 -13.84
C ASN A 42 7.81 -3.93 -12.97
N ASN A 43 8.21 -3.07 -12.06
CA ASN A 43 9.19 -3.38 -11.02
C ASN A 43 8.46 -3.83 -9.74
N THR A 44 9.05 -4.77 -9.01
CA THR A 44 8.58 -5.16 -7.67
C THR A 44 9.49 -4.54 -6.62
N GLY A 45 8.91 -3.73 -5.73
CA GLY A 45 9.58 -3.18 -4.56
C GLY A 45 9.31 -4.01 -3.31
N TYR A 46 10.26 -4.03 -2.39
CA TYR A 46 10.13 -4.59 -1.05
C TYR A 46 10.67 -3.58 -0.05
N GLY A 47 9.91 -3.33 1.02
CA GLY A 47 10.32 -2.52 2.16
C GLY A 47 10.17 -3.31 3.46
N GLU A 48 11.07 -3.11 4.41
CA GLU A 48 10.99 -3.67 5.76
C GLU A 48 11.37 -2.60 6.79
N VAL A 49 10.53 -2.46 7.81
CA VAL A 49 10.78 -1.58 8.95
C VAL A 49 10.23 -2.19 10.24
N THR A 50 10.89 -1.90 11.36
CA THR A 50 10.35 -2.17 12.71
C THR A 50 9.90 -0.86 13.33
N VAL A 51 8.68 -0.86 13.88
CA VAL A 51 8.02 0.32 14.47
C VAL A 51 7.64 0.02 15.91
N ASP A 52 7.85 0.98 16.80
CA ASP A 52 7.47 0.92 18.22
C ASP A 52 5.98 1.24 18.40
N ALA A 53 5.14 0.34 17.90
CA ALA A 53 3.68 0.45 17.96
C ALA A 53 3.04 -0.94 17.90
N ASN A 54 1.79 -1.05 18.35
CA ASN A 54 1.00 -2.27 18.21
C ASN A 54 0.40 -2.39 16.81
N ILE A 55 0.05 -3.62 16.40
CA ILE A 55 -0.54 -3.89 15.08
C ILE A 55 -1.83 -3.10 14.82
N PRO A 56 -2.82 -3.05 15.76
CA PRO A 56 -4.05 -2.32 15.51
C PRO A 56 -3.85 -0.85 15.13
N ASP A 57 -2.93 -0.15 15.80
CA ASP A 57 -2.67 1.27 15.53
C ASP A 57 -2.06 1.46 14.13
N LEU A 58 -1.10 0.60 13.76
CA LEU A 58 -0.47 0.65 12.44
C LEU A 58 -1.44 0.29 11.31
N VAL A 59 -2.28 -0.73 11.51
CA VAL A 59 -3.32 -1.10 10.55
C VAL A 59 -4.36 0.01 10.41
N TYR A 60 -4.73 0.65 11.52
CA TYR A 60 -5.63 1.81 11.48
C TYR A 60 -5.04 2.94 10.64
N GLU A 61 -3.79 3.31 10.86
CA GLU A 61 -3.10 4.34 10.10
C GLU A 61 -2.99 4.01 8.61
N GLU A 62 -2.68 2.77 8.29
CA GLU A 62 -2.55 2.30 6.90
C GLU A 62 -3.92 2.23 6.19
N TYR A 63 -4.95 1.75 6.88
CA TYR A 63 -6.26 1.51 6.29
C TYR A 63 -7.13 2.77 6.24
N VAL A 64 -7.08 3.63 7.27
CA VAL A 64 -7.95 4.82 7.35
C VAL A 64 -7.39 5.94 6.50
N SER A 65 -7.74 5.91 5.22
CA SER A 65 -7.27 6.87 4.22
C SER A 65 -8.03 8.21 4.23
N ASP A 66 -9.08 8.36 5.05
CA ASP A 66 -9.98 9.53 5.10
C ASP A 66 -9.86 10.38 6.38
N SER A 67 -8.82 10.14 7.20
CA SER A 67 -8.58 10.97 8.39
C SER A 67 -8.01 12.34 8.02
N ARG A 68 -8.30 13.36 8.86
CA ARG A 68 -7.74 14.72 8.66
C ARG A 68 -6.22 14.74 8.56
N ARG A 69 -5.54 13.86 9.31
CA ARG A 69 -4.09 13.75 9.28
C ARG A 69 -3.62 13.21 7.95
N VAL A 70 -4.22 12.12 7.48
CA VAL A 70 -3.87 11.51 6.20
C VAL A 70 -4.13 12.48 5.04
N TYR A 71 -5.25 13.21 5.03
CA TYR A 71 -5.49 14.24 4.02
C TYR A 71 -4.46 15.36 4.06
N ARG A 72 -4.11 15.85 5.26
CA ARG A 72 -3.09 16.90 5.39
C ARG A 72 -1.74 16.44 4.85
N ASP A 73 -1.32 15.23 5.17
CA ASP A 73 -0.03 14.70 4.73
C ASP A 73 -0.05 14.38 3.24
N PHE A 74 -1.13 13.80 2.74
CA PHE A 74 -1.34 13.53 1.31
C PHE A 74 -1.24 14.80 0.45
N TYR A 75 -1.97 15.86 0.79
CA TYR A 75 -1.94 17.11 0.03
C TYR A 75 -0.68 17.96 0.31
N GLY A 76 -0.14 17.90 1.52
CA GLY A 76 0.96 18.75 1.92
C GLY A 76 2.36 18.20 1.66
N LYS A 77 2.53 16.87 1.69
CA LYS A 77 3.85 16.22 1.62
C LYS A 77 4.00 15.27 0.44
N ASP A 78 2.95 14.51 0.14
CA ASP A 78 3.05 13.36 -0.77
C ASP A 78 2.77 13.70 -2.23
N GLY A 79 2.52 14.97 -2.54
CA GLY A 79 2.17 15.42 -3.90
C GLY A 79 0.76 15.03 -4.32
N GLY A 80 -0.12 14.80 -3.35
CA GLY A 80 -1.53 14.49 -3.62
C GLY A 80 -2.29 15.68 -4.20
N VAL A 81 -3.11 15.41 -5.20
CA VAL A 81 -3.95 16.39 -5.91
C VAL A 81 -5.42 16.16 -5.61
N LEU A 82 -5.84 14.89 -5.59
CA LEU A 82 -7.21 14.49 -5.33
C LEU A 82 -7.22 13.16 -4.58
N ARG A 83 -8.07 13.04 -3.56
CA ARG A 83 -8.35 11.77 -2.89
C ARG A 83 -9.81 11.64 -2.56
N ASP A 84 -10.41 10.52 -2.98
CA ASP A 84 -11.74 10.07 -2.64
C ASP A 84 -11.68 8.73 -1.93
N CYS A 85 -12.47 8.55 -0.88
CA CYS A 85 -12.54 7.30 -0.12
C CYS A 85 -13.99 6.88 0.06
N PHE A 86 -14.30 5.63 -0.29
CA PHE A 86 -15.64 5.05 -0.19
C PHE A 86 -15.58 3.77 0.62
N LYS A 87 -16.26 3.73 1.75
CA LYS A 87 -16.39 2.51 2.55
C LYS A 87 -17.26 1.51 1.81
N TYR A 88 -16.72 0.32 1.57
CA TYR A 88 -17.42 -0.78 0.92
C TYR A 88 -17.89 -1.84 1.92
N GLY A 89 -17.28 -1.87 3.10
CA GLY A 89 -17.60 -2.79 4.19
C GLY A 89 -16.72 -2.52 5.42
N ASN A 90 -16.87 -3.34 6.45
CA ASN A 90 -16.09 -3.17 7.68
C ASN A 90 -14.59 -3.43 7.49
N HIS A 91 -14.21 -4.20 6.46
CA HIS A 91 -12.84 -4.62 6.19
C HIS A 91 -12.34 -4.18 4.82
N SER A 92 -13.15 -3.40 4.09
CA SER A 92 -12.79 -2.96 2.74
C SER A 92 -13.28 -1.55 2.43
N LEU A 93 -12.47 -0.83 1.68
CA LEU A 93 -12.82 0.47 1.12
C LEU A 93 -12.29 0.57 -0.32
N ILE A 94 -12.84 1.50 -1.08
CA ILE A 94 -12.29 1.90 -2.38
C ILE A 94 -11.68 3.28 -2.19
N THR A 95 -10.44 3.45 -2.63
CA THR A 95 -9.76 4.75 -2.64
C THR A 95 -9.33 5.11 -4.04
N ARG A 96 -9.56 6.35 -4.41
CA ARG A 96 -9.03 7.00 -5.60
C ARG A 96 -8.05 8.06 -5.15
N SER A 97 -6.85 8.03 -5.67
CA SER A 97 -5.81 9.02 -5.35
C SER A 97 -5.12 9.48 -6.62
N VAL A 98 -5.00 10.79 -6.79
CA VAL A 98 -4.26 11.43 -7.89
C VAL A 98 -3.04 12.11 -7.30
N TYR A 99 -1.89 11.86 -7.91
CA TYR A 99 -0.61 12.43 -7.50
C TYR A 99 0.02 13.24 -8.61
N ASP A 100 0.57 14.39 -8.25
CA ASP A 100 1.57 15.12 -9.02
C ASP A 100 2.95 14.56 -8.68
N LEU A 101 3.60 13.93 -9.65
CA LEU A 101 4.94 13.38 -9.48
C LEU A 101 6.03 14.47 -9.44
N LYS A 102 5.67 15.72 -9.70
CA LYS A 102 6.60 16.88 -9.79
C LYS A 102 7.76 16.66 -10.76
N ILE A 103 7.52 15.82 -11.79
CA ILE A 103 8.47 15.56 -12.87
C ILE A 103 8.02 16.34 -14.09
N PRO A 104 8.82 17.32 -14.60
CA PRO A 104 8.44 18.10 -15.76
C PRO A 104 8.11 17.22 -16.98
N GLY A 105 6.99 17.48 -17.64
CA GLY A 105 6.53 16.74 -18.80
C GLY A 105 5.81 15.42 -18.49
N PHE A 106 5.58 15.11 -17.22
CA PHE A 106 4.77 13.96 -16.83
C PHE A 106 3.39 14.40 -16.33
N ASP A 107 2.35 13.76 -16.86
CA ASP A 107 0.98 13.93 -16.38
C ASP A 107 0.82 13.37 -14.96
N HIS A 108 -0.21 13.83 -14.27
CA HIS A 108 -0.57 13.27 -12.97
C HIS A 108 -0.87 11.77 -13.08
N ARG A 109 -0.66 11.03 -11.99
CA ARG A 109 -0.97 9.60 -11.91
C ARG A 109 -2.16 9.36 -10.99
N GLU A 110 -3.16 8.69 -11.53
CA GLU A 110 -4.33 8.26 -10.78
C GLU A 110 -4.22 6.78 -10.45
N PHE A 111 -4.44 6.47 -9.19
CA PHE A 111 -4.56 5.10 -8.70
C PHE A 111 -5.95 4.91 -8.12
N VAL A 112 -6.60 3.82 -8.50
CA VAL A 112 -7.86 3.38 -7.90
C VAL A 112 -7.65 1.99 -7.33
N TRP A 113 -7.80 1.88 -6.01
CA TRP A 113 -7.59 0.62 -5.31
C TRP A 113 -8.83 0.19 -4.52
N LYS A 114 -9.08 -1.11 -4.49
CA LYS A 114 -9.79 -1.76 -3.40
C LYS A 114 -8.79 -2.09 -2.32
N VAL A 115 -8.96 -1.50 -1.14
CA VAL A 115 -8.12 -1.74 0.03
C VAL A 115 -8.86 -2.69 0.96
N ILE A 116 -8.18 -3.75 1.37
CA ILE A 116 -8.76 -4.80 2.22
C ILE A 116 -7.77 -5.08 3.34
N TRP A 117 -8.26 -5.15 4.58
CA TRP A 117 -7.47 -5.66 5.68
C TRP A 117 -8.03 -6.97 6.23
N LYS A 118 -7.14 -7.84 6.73
CA LYS A 118 -7.50 -9.11 7.33
C LYS A 118 -6.53 -9.48 8.43
N ARG A 119 -7.07 -9.82 9.60
CA ARG A 119 -6.30 -10.43 10.68
C ARG A 119 -6.12 -11.91 10.38
N LEU A 120 -4.88 -12.37 10.30
CA LEU A 120 -4.52 -13.77 10.03
C LEU A 120 -4.36 -14.56 11.34
N SER A 121 -3.83 -13.93 12.39
CA SER A 121 -3.66 -14.50 13.72
C SER A 121 -3.68 -13.41 14.80
N ALA A 122 -3.44 -13.77 16.05
CA ALA A 122 -3.24 -12.80 17.13
C ALA A 122 -2.01 -11.90 16.91
N GLU A 123 -1.04 -12.38 16.12
CA GLU A 123 0.28 -11.76 15.93
C GLU A 123 0.50 -11.27 14.51
N GLU A 124 -0.52 -11.38 13.63
CA GLU A 124 -0.36 -11.05 12.23
C GLU A 124 -1.62 -10.47 11.61
N THR A 125 -1.46 -9.35 10.93
CA THR A 125 -2.50 -8.70 10.12
C THR A 125 -1.90 -8.29 8.77
N ILE A 126 -2.72 -8.26 7.73
CA ILE A 126 -2.35 -7.81 6.40
C ILE A 126 -3.29 -6.72 5.91
N VAL A 127 -2.75 -5.80 5.11
CA VAL A 127 -3.51 -4.84 4.29
C VAL A 127 -3.10 -5.04 2.84
N VAL A 128 -4.06 -5.10 1.94
CA VAL A 128 -3.84 -5.32 0.52
C VAL A 128 -4.51 -4.24 -0.28
N TYR A 129 -3.75 -3.65 -1.19
CA TYR A 129 -4.24 -2.71 -2.20
C TYR A 129 -4.31 -3.44 -3.54
N LYS A 130 -5.52 -3.71 -4.00
CA LYS A 130 -5.78 -4.33 -5.31
C LYS A 130 -6.19 -3.25 -6.29
N PRO A 131 -5.51 -3.09 -7.45
CA PRO A 131 -5.95 -2.15 -8.47
C PRO A 131 -7.32 -2.56 -9.00
N LEU A 132 -8.21 -1.60 -9.15
CA LEU A 132 -9.48 -1.78 -9.81
C LEU A 132 -9.29 -1.48 -11.30
N VAL A 133 -8.89 -2.50 -12.05
CA VAL A 133 -8.63 -2.39 -13.50
C VAL A 133 -9.94 -2.47 -14.28
N ASP A 134 -10.84 -3.36 -13.82
CA ASP A 134 -12.17 -3.56 -14.35
C ASP A 134 -13.18 -3.13 -13.28
N LEU A 135 -13.46 -1.86 -13.22
CA LEU A 135 -14.50 -1.34 -12.35
C LEU A 135 -15.84 -1.88 -12.79
N ASP A 136 -16.61 -2.44 -11.85
CA ASP A 136 -18.03 -2.52 -11.98
C ASP A 136 -18.54 -1.17 -12.51
N PRO A 137 -19.34 -1.13 -13.59
CA PRO A 137 -19.88 0.10 -14.15
C PRO A 137 -20.50 1.06 -13.12
N SER A 138 -20.94 0.56 -11.98
CA SER A 138 -21.45 1.36 -10.86
C SER A 138 -20.38 2.20 -10.14
N TRP A 139 -19.09 1.92 -10.35
CA TRP A 139 -17.94 2.59 -9.72
C TRP A 139 -17.09 3.36 -10.75
N HIS A 140 -17.69 3.87 -11.80
CA HIS A 140 -16.97 4.65 -12.81
C HIS A 140 -16.45 5.97 -12.23
N PHE A 141 -15.16 5.96 -11.88
CA PHE A 141 -14.42 7.21 -11.84
C PHE A 141 -14.03 7.57 -13.27
N ALA A 142 -14.66 8.59 -13.82
CA ALA A 142 -14.24 9.13 -15.09
C ALA A 142 -12.75 9.52 -15.01
N ILE A 143 -11.95 9.12 -15.99
CA ILE A 143 -10.56 9.56 -16.08
C ILE A 143 -10.58 11.06 -16.33
N THR A 144 -9.95 11.83 -15.47
CA THR A 144 -9.82 13.27 -15.64
C THR A 144 -8.84 13.55 -16.76
N GLU A 145 -9.12 14.56 -17.59
CA GLU A 145 -8.18 15.02 -18.62
C GLU A 145 -6.82 15.41 -18.00
N GLY A 146 -5.72 15.03 -18.65
CA GLY A 146 -4.36 15.26 -18.15
C GLY A 146 -3.95 14.32 -17.02
N VAL A 147 -4.68 13.21 -16.81
CA VAL A 147 -4.37 12.20 -15.78
C VAL A 147 -4.18 10.84 -16.44
N VAL A 148 -3.08 10.17 -16.11
CA VAL A 148 -2.82 8.79 -16.53
C VAL A 148 -3.19 7.83 -15.43
N ARG A 149 -4.12 6.89 -15.73
CA ARG A 149 -4.46 5.82 -14.78
C ARG A 149 -3.29 4.83 -14.69
N ALA A 150 -2.77 4.69 -13.48
CA ALA A 150 -1.71 3.75 -13.17
C ALA A 150 -2.27 2.55 -12.39
N SER A 151 -1.55 1.44 -12.42
CA SER A 151 -1.90 0.21 -11.72
C SER A 151 -0.74 -0.21 -10.84
N SER A 152 -1.03 -0.52 -9.58
CA SER A 152 -0.07 -1.14 -8.67
C SER A 152 -0.78 -2.06 -7.68
N TRP A 153 -0.11 -3.16 -7.34
CA TRP A 153 -0.46 -4.02 -6.24
C TRP A 153 0.43 -3.71 -5.06
N THR A 154 -0.15 -3.60 -3.87
CA THR A 154 0.62 -3.42 -2.64
C THR A 154 0.10 -4.40 -1.60
N PHE A 155 1.03 -5.02 -0.91
CA PHE A 155 0.77 -5.94 0.18
C PHE A 155 1.58 -5.47 1.38
N VAL A 156 0.89 -5.14 2.47
CA VAL A 156 1.53 -4.73 3.73
C VAL A 156 1.23 -5.79 4.78
N ARG A 157 2.27 -6.34 5.36
CA ARG A 157 2.20 -7.34 6.42
C ARG A 157 2.68 -6.74 7.73
N PHE A 158 1.90 -6.89 8.76
CA PHE A 158 2.18 -6.46 10.11
C PHE A 158 2.39 -7.71 10.98
N GLN A 159 3.57 -7.86 11.54
CA GLN A 159 3.92 -8.98 12.42
C GLN A 159 4.35 -8.45 13.78
N LYS A 160 3.71 -8.96 14.82
CA LYS A 160 4.12 -8.68 16.20
C LYS A 160 5.52 -9.23 16.44
N LEU A 161 6.37 -8.41 17.06
CA LEU A 161 7.66 -8.80 17.59
C LEU A 161 7.58 -8.85 19.13
N PRO A 162 8.57 -9.44 19.81
CA PRO A 162 8.69 -9.30 21.26
C PRO A 162 8.75 -7.82 21.66
N ASP A 163 8.06 -7.48 22.73
CA ASP A 163 8.07 -6.12 23.25
C ASP A 163 9.49 -5.75 23.73
N LEU A 164 9.84 -4.48 23.57
CA LEU A 164 11.08 -3.94 24.17
C LEU A 164 10.97 -3.86 25.69
N ALA A 165 12.12 -3.61 26.33
CA ALA A 165 12.17 -3.32 27.77
C ALA A 165 11.19 -2.17 28.12
N GLY A 166 10.42 -2.37 29.17
CA GLY A 166 9.37 -1.42 29.56
C GLY A 166 8.01 -1.68 28.92
N GLY A 167 7.85 -2.79 28.18
CA GLY A 167 6.56 -3.19 27.57
C GLY A 167 6.18 -2.37 26.34
N ILE A 168 7.16 -1.79 25.65
CA ILE A 168 6.91 -1.05 24.39
C ILE A 168 6.64 -2.07 23.28
N PRO A 169 5.41 -2.07 22.69
CA PRO A 169 5.07 -3.02 21.65
C PRO A 169 5.86 -2.74 20.38
N GLN A 170 6.31 -3.82 19.73
CA GLN A 170 7.00 -3.72 18.44
C GLN A 170 6.29 -4.49 17.35
N THR A 171 6.25 -3.89 16.17
CA THR A 171 5.69 -4.49 14.94
C THR A 171 6.67 -4.37 13.79
N ARG A 172 6.90 -5.48 13.10
CA ARG A 172 7.56 -5.48 11.79
C ARG A 172 6.52 -5.24 10.70
N MET A 173 6.79 -4.26 9.85
CA MET A 173 6.06 -4.00 8.62
C MET A 173 6.91 -4.44 7.42
N THR A 174 6.28 -5.16 6.50
CA THR A 174 6.91 -5.57 5.22
C THR A 174 5.95 -5.40 4.08
#